data_d1e4a97cc2ac175ff0ff2b362468d0c7
#
_entry.id   d1e4a97cc2ac175ff0ff2b362468d0c7
#
_cell.length_a   1.000
_cell.length_b   1.000
_cell.length_c   1.000
_cell.angle_alpha   90.00
_cell.angle_beta   90.00
_cell.angle_gamma   90.00
#
_symmetry.space_group_name_H-M   'P 1'
#
loop_
_entity.id
_entity.type
_entity.pdbx_description
1 polymer ?
#
loop_
_entity_poly.entity_id
_entity_poly.type
_entity_poly.pdbx_seq_one_letter_code
_entity_poly.pdbx_strand_id
1 'polypeptide(L)'
;MLVRWGICSAGKISHDFTVALKTLPPEDHQVVAVVARDSKRAGEFAQKHGIPKVYSSYEELAKDPDIDVVYVGTIHPHHHLVGLIFLKAKKNVLCEKPLAMNLREVKELVATAKANNVFLMEAVWTRFFPASLEISRLLGQEVVGEVKLVRADFGASLKNVPRAVEKELGGGALLDIGIYCLQFVLMVYDGEKPESVQATGVCLDTGVDESMVVTLKFSRGRLAVCTCTIAVGLPNEAVIYGTKGTIRVPAHMWSPTSLIVNGKETQYPVPEPSLPLNFINSTGMRYEAEEVRQCLLKGLKESSRMSHSDSALLAEIMDECRKQVGVVYSQDHQ
;
A
#
# COMPACT_ATOMS: atom_id res chain seq x y z
N MET A 1 -12.77 -4.00 21.44
CA MET A 1 -12.34 -5.23 20.77
C MET A 1 -10.83 -5.19 20.62
N LEU A 2 -10.15 -6.19 21.15
CA LEU A 2 -8.72 -6.40 20.93
C LEU A 2 -8.51 -7.12 19.60
N VAL A 3 -7.64 -6.59 18.74
CA VAL A 3 -7.20 -7.26 17.51
C VAL A 3 -5.86 -7.94 17.77
N ARG A 4 -5.84 -9.26 17.58
CA ARG A 4 -4.63 -10.09 17.73
C ARG A 4 -4.03 -10.35 16.34
N TRP A 5 -2.83 -9.82 16.14
CA TRP A 5 -2.14 -9.84 14.86
C TRP A 5 -1.17 -11.01 14.74
N GLY A 6 -1.23 -11.69 13.60
CA GLY A 6 -0.15 -12.55 13.13
C GLY A 6 0.68 -11.81 12.08
N ILE A 7 1.99 -11.85 12.20
CA ILE A 7 2.90 -11.22 11.25
C ILE A 7 3.48 -12.26 10.31
N CYS A 8 3.21 -12.12 9.02
CA CYS A 8 3.73 -13.00 7.99
C CYS A 8 4.90 -12.35 7.26
N SER A 9 6.08 -12.85 7.48
CA SER A 9 7.40 -12.35 7.08
C SER A 9 8.10 -11.55 8.18
N ALA A 10 9.42 -11.72 8.28
CA ALA A 10 10.28 -11.05 9.25
C ALA A 10 11.20 -10.01 8.57
N GLY A 11 10.69 -9.35 7.54
CA GLY A 11 11.44 -8.35 6.77
C GLY A 11 11.32 -6.93 7.34
N LYS A 12 11.90 -5.99 6.61
CA LYS A 12 11.96 -4.57 7.01
C LYS A 12 10.60 -3.94 7.20
N ILE A 13 9.65 -4.19 6.29
CA ILE A 13 8.32 -3.59 6.40
C ILE A 13 7.52 -4.18 7.57
N SER A 14 7.67 -5.49 7.83
CA SER A 14 7.04 -6.13 8.99
C SER A 14 7.58 -5.58 10.31
N HIS A 15 8.88 -5.27 10.36
CA HIS A 15 9.48 -4.59 11.51
C HIS A 15 8.82 -3.23 11.74
N ASP A 16 8.74 -2.40 10.69
CA ASP A 16 8.16 -1.07 10.80
C ASP A 16 6.67 -1.13 11.15
N PHE A 17 5.92 -2.07 10.58
CA PHE A 17 4.51 -2.28 10.92
C PHE A 17 4.34 -2.68 12.40
N THR A 18 5.19 -3.56 12.90
CA THR A 18 5.15 -3.99 14.31
C THR A 18 5.48 -2.82 15.25
N VAL A 19 6.44 -1.98 14.88
CA VAL A 19 6.76 -0.73 15.64
C VAL A 19 5.56 0.22 15.59
N ALA A 20 4.91 0.36 14.44
CA ALA A 20 3.71 1.20 14.32
C ALA A 20 2.57 0.73 15.22
N LEU A 21 2.33 -0.59 15.30
CA LEU A 21 1.30 -1.16 16.19
C LEU A 21 1.55 -0.81 17.66
N LYS A 22 2.80 -0.72 18.09
CA LYS A 22 3.15 -0.36 19.48
C LYS A 22 2.85 1.09 19.83
N THR A 23 2.53 1.93 18.86
CA THR A 23 2.07 3.31 19.10
C THR A 23 0.57 3.37 19.40
N LEU A 24 -0.15 2.26 19.23
CA LEU A 24 -1.57 2.11 19.51
C LEU A 24 -1.79 1.52 20.91
N PRO A 25 -2.99 1.72 21.50
CA PRO A 25 -3.28 1.15 22.82
C PRO A 25 -3.16 -0.39 22.81
N PRO A 26 -2.42 -0.97 23.78
CA PRO A 26 -2.23 -2.43 23.83
C PRO A 26 -3.52 -3.21 24.14
N GLU A 27 -4.54 -2.56 24.66
CA GLU A 27 -5.88 -3.12 24.82
C GLU A 27 -6.66 -3.24 23.53
N ASP A 28 -6.20 -2.56 22.46
CA ASP A 28 -6.83 -2.57 21.14
C ASP A 28 -6.05 -3.40 20.11
N HIS A 29 -4.74 -3.50 20.25
CA HIS A 29 -3.86 -4.19 19.30
C HIS A 29 -2.73 -4.93 20.01
N GLN A 30 -2.56 -6.21 19.66
CA GLN A 30 -1.43 -7.02 20.13
C GLN A 30 -0.88 -7.88 18.99
N VAL A 31 0.43 -8.02 18.92
CA VAL A 31 1.08 -8.97 18.01
C VAL A 31 1.33 -10.25 18.78
N VAL A 32 0.67 -11.35 18.38
CA VAL A 32 0.69 -12.62 19.11
C VAL A 32 1.54 -13.69 18.44
N ALA A 33 1.81 -13.58 17.15
CA ALA A 33 2.55 -14.60 16.42
C ALA A 33 3.31 -14.01 15.23
N VAL A 34 4.37 -14.69 14.81
CA VAL A 34 5.14 -14.40 13.60
C VAL A 34 5.48 -15.70 12.89
N VAL A 35 5.51 -15.65 11.57
CA VAL A 35 6.00 -16.71 10.71
C VAL A 35 6.94 -16.14 9.64
N ALA A 36 7.99 -16.86 9.32
CA ALA A 36 8.86 -16.59 8.19
C ALA A 36 9.38 -17.92 7.64
N ARG A 37 9.81 -17.91 6.38
CA ARG A 37 10.41 -19.10 5.75
C ARG A 37 11.68 -19.55 6.48
N ASP A 38 12.47 -18.61 6.98
CA ASP A 38 13.66 -18.85 7.79
C ASP A 38 13.26 -18.77 9.27
N SER A 39 13.22 -19.95 9.92
CA SER A 39 12.84 -20.08 11.33
C SER A 39 13.75 -19.30 12.28
N LYS A 40 15.04 -19.18 11.95
CA LYS A 40 15.99 -18.39 12.75
C LYS A 40 15.63 -16.91 12.71
N ARG A 41 15.37 -16.37 11.52
CA ARG A 41 14.94 -14.98 11.35
C ARG A 41 13.61 -14.71 12.04
N ALA A 42 12.67 -15.65 11.98
CA ALA A 42 11.40 -15.53 12.69
C ALA A 42 11.61 -15.48 14.20
N GLY A 43 12.49 -16.33 14.74
CA GLY A 43 12.83 -16.34 16.16
C GLY A 43 13.50 -15.04 16.63
N GLU A 44 14.44 -14.52 15.87
CA GLU A 44 15.12 -13.24 16.15
C GLU A 44 14.12 -12.07 16.11
N PHE A 45 13.23 -12.07 15.15
CA PHE A 45 12.16 -11.07 15.04
C PHE A 45 11.23 -11.13 16.26
N ALA A 46 10.80 -12.32 16.67
CA ALA A 46 9.95 -12.53 17.83
C ALA A 46 10.62 -12.03 19.10
N GLN A 47 11.91 -12.32 19.29
CA GLN A 47 12.67 -11.86 20.44
C GLN A 47 12.77 -10.32 20.45
N LYS A 48 13.09 -9.72 19.32
CA LYS A 48 13.22 -8.27 19.19
C LYS A 48 11.92 -7.53 19.51
N HIS A 49 10.79 -8.10 19.16
CA HIS A 49 9.47 -7.47 19.28
C HIS A 49 8.62 -8.02 20.44
N GLY A 50 9.14 -8.97 21.20
CA GLY A 50 8.41 -9.58 22.30
C GLY A 50 7.19 -10.40 21.86
N ILE A 51 7.26 -11.07 20.72
CA ILE A 51 6.17 -11.87 20.16
C ILE A 51 6.21 -13.28 20.77
N PRO A 52 5.11 -13.76 21.38
CA PRO A 52 5.13 -15.02 22.14
C PRO A 52 5.17 -16.28 21.29
N LYS A 53 4.61 -16.26 20.07
CA LYS A 53 4.49 -17.46 19.23
C LYS A 53 5.29 -17.31 17.94
N VAL A 54 6.05 -18.34 17.59
CA VAL A 54 6.82 -18.43 16.34
C VAL A 54 6.39 -19.68 15.60
N TYR A 55 5.99 -19.54 14.35
CA TYR A 55 5.62 -20.64 13.48
C TYR A 55 6.63 -20.85 12.38
N SER A 56 6.75 -22.10 11.90
CA SER A 56 7.67 -22.48 10.83
C SER A 56 7.01 -22.59 9.45
N SER A 57 5.67 -22.59 9.39
CA SER A 57 4.91 -22.59 8.14
C SER A 57 3.72 -21.65 8.19
N TYR A 58 3.32 -21.15 7.03
CA TYR A 58 2.14 -20.28 6.91
C TYR A 58 0.87 -21.00 7.37
N GLU A 59 0.77 -22.29 7.05
CA GLU A 59 -0.36 -23.14 7.40
C GLU A 59 -0.52 -23.32 8.91
N GLU A 60 0.58 -23.41 9.64
CA GLU A 60 0.55 -23.49 11.11
C GLU A 60 0.00 -22.21 11.72
N LEU A 61 0.51 -21.05 11.26
CA LEU A 61 -0.01 -19.77 11.73
C LEU A 61 -1.50 -19.62 11.38
N ALA A 62 -1.89 -20.06 10.18
CA ALA A 62 -3.26 -19.99 9.70
C ALA A 62 -4.24 -20.79 10.57
N LYS A 63 -3.77 -21.83 11.26
CA LYS A 63 -4.59 -22.68 12.17
C LYS A 63 -4.70 -22.13 13.58
N ASP A 64 -3.93 -21.11 13.94
CA ASP A 64 -3.96 -20.55 15.30
C ASP A 64 -5.28 -19.80 15.54
N PRO A 65 -6.14 -20.30 16.46
CA PRO A 65 -7.44 -19.64 16.73
C PRO A 65 -7.30 -18.32 17.47
N ASP A 66 -6.12 -18.00 18.00
CA ASP A 66 -5.86 -16.77 18.75
C ASP A 66 -5.46 -15.59 17.83
N ILE A 67 -5.44 -15.80 16.51
CA ILE A 67 -5.13 -14.77 15.54
C ILE A 67 -6.41 -14.29 14.86
N ASP A 68 -6.64 -12.97 14.91
CA ASP A 68 -7.81 -12.34 14.29
C ASP A 68 -7.50 -11.83 12.89
N VAL A 69 -6.31 -11.26 12.68
CA VAL A 69 -5.86 -10.69 11.41
C VAL A 69 -4.42 -11.09 11.14
N VAL A 70 -4.13 -11.42 9.91
CA VAL A 70 -2.75 -11.65 9.44
C VAL A 70 -2.31 -10.45 8.60
N TYR A 71 -1.16 -9.87 8.98
CA TYR A 71 -0.45 -8.89 8.16
C TYR A 71 0.53 -9.62 7.26
N VAL A 72 0.36 -9.46 5.94
CA VAL A 72 1.22 -10.07 4.93
C VAL A 72 2.24 -9.05 4.43
N GLY A 73 3.49 -9.21 4.86
CA GLY A 73 4.61 -8.33 4.51
C GLY A 73 5.72 -9.04 3.72
N THR A 74 5.37 -10.05 2.93
CA THR A 74 6.28 -10.77 2.04
C THR A 74 6.69 -9.92 0.83
N ILE A 75 7.58 -10.43 -0.02
CA ILE A 75 7.87 -9.80 -1.30
C ILE A 75 6.64 -9.88 -2.23
N HIS A 76 6.57 -8.99 -3.21
CA HIS A 76 5.41 -8.82 -4.08
C HIS A 76 4.90 -10.13 -4.71
N PRO A 77 5.75 -10.99 -5.31
CA PRO A 77 5.28 -12.22 -5.96
C PRO A 77 4.64 -13.24 -5.01
N HIS A 78 4.84 -13.14 -3.72
CA HIS A 78 4.30 -14.08 -2.73
C HIS A 78 2.94 -13.64 -2.16
N HIS A 79 2.50 -12.39 -2.39
CA HIS A 79 1.25 -11.87 -1.81
C HIS A 79 0.03 -12.72 -2.17
N HIS A 80 -0.09 -13.12 -3.42
CA HIS A 80 -1.23 -13.89 -3.92
C HIS A 80 -1.33 -15.26 -3.24
N LEU A 81 -0.28 -16.09 -3.34
CA LEU A 81 -0.27 -17.42 -2.76
C LEU A 81 -0.47 -17.40 -1.23
N VAL A 82 0.27 -16.53 -0.56
CA VAL A 82 0.24 -16.42 0.89
C VAL A 82 -1.11 -15.86 1.36
N GLY A 83 -1.62 -14.86 0.69
CA GLY A 83 -2.96 -14.32 0.96
C GLY A 83 -4.06 -15.37 0.83
N LEU A 84 -4.00 -16.21 -0.20
CA LEU A 84 -4.96 -17.30 -0.38
C LEU A 84 -4.94 -18.30 0.78
N ILE A 85 -3.76 -18.66 1.28
CA ILE A 85 -3.63 -19.58 2.42
C ILE A 85 -4.41 -19.06 3.62
N PHE A 86 -4.21 -17.79 3.98
CA PHE A 86 -4.87 -17.21 5.14
C PHE A 86 -6.38 -16.97 4.92
N LEU A 87 -6.78 -16.50 3.75
CA LEU A 87 -8.19 -16.28 3.44
C LEU A 87 -8.99 -17.58 3.45
N LYS A 88 -8.44 -18.66 2.88
CA LYS A 88 -9.06 -20.00 2.89
C LYS A 88 -9.14 -20.60 4.29
N ALA A 89 -8.23 -20.21 5.17
CA ALA A 89 -8.28 -20.59 6.60
C ALA A 89 -9.20 -19.68 7.43
N LYS A 90 -9.98 -18.82 6.76
CA LYS A 90 -10.92 -17.87 7.39
C LYS A 90 -10.25 -16.83 8.28
N LYS A 91 -9.04 -16.43 7.95
CA LYS A 91 -8.35 -15.31 8.58
C LYS A 91 -8.64 -14.02 7.83
N ASN A 92 -8.85 -12.93 8.58
CA ASN A 92 -8.86 -11.60 8.03
C ASN A 92 -7.42 -11.23 7.61
N VAL A 93 -7.26 -10.49 6.52
CA VAL A 93 -5.93 -10.19 5.97
C VAL A 93 -5.78 -8.70 5.66
N LEU A 94 -4.66 -8.15 6.13
CA LEU A 94 -4.11 -6.88 5.68
C LEU A 94 -2.84 -7.22 4.89
N CYS A 95 -2.88 -7.00 3.58
CA CYS A 95 -1.78 -7.39 2.69
C CYS A 95 -1.07 -6.17 2.12
N GLU A 96 0.27 -6.17 2.20
CA GLU A 96 1.09 -5.10 1.65
C GLU A 96 0.80 -4.85 0.17
N LYS A 97 1.03 -3.60 -0.23
CA LYS A 97 0.93 -3.16 -1.62
C LYS A 97 2.16 -3.64 -2.44
N PRO A 98 2.00 -3.88 -3.73
CA PRO A 98 0.74 -4.08 -4.43
C PRO A 98 0.04 -5.33 -3.90
N LEU A 99 -1.29 -5.32 -3.89
CA LEU A 99 -2.06 -6.46 -3.33
C LEU A 99 -1.65 -7.79 -3.97
N ALA A 100 -1.39 -7.75 -5.28
CA ALA A 100 -0.83 -8.86 -6.04
C ALA A 100 -0.08 -8.33 -7.28
N MET A 101 0.46 -9.21 -8.10
CA MET A 101 1.27 -8.85 -9.26
C MET A 101 0.47 -8.31 -10.45
N ASN A 102 -0.82 -8.65 -10.53
CA ASN A 102 -1.71 -8.24 -11.62
C ASN A 102 -3.18 -8.30 -11.20
N LEU A 103 -4.06 -7.80 -12.07
CA LEU A 103 -5.50 -7.76 -11.82
C LEU A 103 -6.11 -9.14 -11.60
N ARG A 104 -5.68 -10.14 -12.36
CA ARG A 104 -6.20 -11.52 -12.22
C ARG A 104 -5.98 -12.03 -10.79
N GLU A 105 -4.76 -11.87 -10.27
CA GLU A 105 -4.45 -12.28 -8.90
C GLU A 105 -5.23 -11.47 -7.86
N VAL A 106 -5.39 -10.17 -8.07
CA VAL A 106 -6.21 -9.31 -7.18
C VAL A 106 -7.66 -9.81 -7.14
N LYS A 107 -8.25 -10.09 -8.29
CA LYS A 107 -9.63 -10.59 -8.38
C LYS A 107 -9.79 -11.93 -7.65
N GLU A 108 -8.81 -12.81 -7.75
CA GLU A 108 -8.85 -14.11 -7.06
C GLU A 108 -8.80 -13.94 -5.53
N LEU A 109 -7.92 -13.06 -5.03
CA LEU A 109 -7.86 -12.74 -3.59
C LEU A 109 -9.19 -12.18 -3.09
N VAL A 110 -9.77 -11.23 -3.81
CA VAL A 110 -11.05 -10.61 -3.44
C VAL A 110 -12.17 -11.63 -3.45
N ALA A 111 -12.25 -12.47 -4.49
CA ALA A 111 -13.26 -13.53 -4.58
C ALA A 111 -13.11 -14.55 -3.44
N THR A 112 -11.89 -14.93 -3.09
CA THR A 112 -11.60 -15.87 -2.00
C THR A 112 -11.99 -15.28 -0.64
N ALA A 113 -11.71 -14.00 -0.41
CA ALA A 113 -12.15 -13.31 0.81
C ALA A 113 -13.68 -13.32 0.95
N LYS A 114 -14.39 -13.01 -0.13
CA LYS A 114 -15.86 -13.03 -0.16
C LYS A 114 -16.40 -14.44 0.08
N ALA A 115 -15.84 -15.45 -0.59
CA ALA A 115 -16.28 -16.83 -0.44
C ALA A 115 -16.09 -17.36 0.99
N ASN A 116 -15.09 -16.87 1.73
CA ASN A 116 -14.81 -17.25 3.11
C ASN A 116 -15.39 -16.27 4.14
N ASN A 117 -16.08 -15.22 3.69
CA ASN A 117 -16.70 -14.21 4.54
C ASN A 117 -15.71 -13.55 5.52
N VAL A 118 -14.54 -13.19 5.06
CA VAL A 118 -13.49 -12.54 5.85
C VAL A 118 -13.10 -11.19 5.27
N PHE A 119 -12.47 -10.37 6.11
CA PHE A 119 -11.95 -9.05 5.75
C PHE A 119 -10.67 -9.18 4.92
N LEU A 120 -10.56 -8.33 3.90
CA LEU A 120 -9.33 -8.15 3.11
C LEU A 120 -9.15 -6.67 2.79
N MET A 121 -7.94 -6.15 3.01
CA MET A 121 -7.57 -4.80 2.63
C MET A 121 -6.14 -4.76 2.10
N GLU A 122 -5.93 -4.03 1.02
CA GLU A 122 -4.60 -3.67 0.54
C GLU A 122 -4.00 -2.59 1.43
N ALA A 123 -2.79 -2.79 1.91
CA ALA A 123 -2.12 -1.88 2.84
C ALA A 123 -1.54 -0.65 2.13
N VAL A 124 -2.38 0.13 1.48
CA VAL A 124 -2.02 1.44 0.94
C VAL A 124 -2.12 2.46 2.09
N TRP A 125 -1.15 2.44 2.94
CA TRP A 125 -1.13 3.17 4.21
C TRP A 125 -1.33 4.67 4.08
N THR A 126 -0.88 5.26 2.97
CA THR A 126 -1.03 6.68 2.64
C THR A 126 -2.46 7.18 2.83
N ARG A 127 -3.45 6.38 2.45
CA ARG A 127 -4.86 6.77 2.46
C ARG A 127 -5.44 7.01 3.85
N PHE A 128 -4.78 6.51 4.88
CA PHE A 128 -5.29 6.54 6.25
C PHE A 128 -4.61 7.61 7.12
N PHE A 129 -3.59 8.29 6.62
CA PHE A 129 -2.95 9.40 7.33
C PHE A 129 -3.93 10.54 7.58
N PRO A 130 -3.84 11.24 8.71
CA PRO A 130 -4.66 12.43 8.97
C PRO A 130 -4.62 13.47 7.86
N ALA A 131 -3.43 13.70 7.26
CA ALA A 131 -3.30 14.60 6.11
C ALA A 131 -4.15 14.14 4.91
N SER A 132 -4.19 12.84 4.62
CA SER A 132 -4.99 12.28 3.51
C SER A 132 -6.50 12.39 3.80
N LEU A 133 -6.92 12.19 5.04
CA LEU A 133 -8.31 12.39 5.45
C LEU A 133 -8.73 13.85 5.29
N GLU A 134 -7.83 14.78 5.61
CA GLU A 134 -8.05 16.20 5.42
C GLU A 134 -8.18 16.58 3.93
N ILE A 135 -7.36 16.00 3.06
CA ILE A 135 -7.51 16.19 1.61
C ILE A 135 -8.92 15.80 1.17
N SER A 136 -9.41 14.64 1.57
CA SER A 136 -10.76 14.18 1.21
C SER A 136 -11.83 15.12 1.72
N ARG A 137 -11.66 15.64 2.94
CA ARG A 137 -12.58 16.63 3.53
C ARG A 137 -12.62 17.92 2.72
N LEU A 138 -11.44 18.46 2.37
CA LEU A 138 -11.30 19.68 1.60
C LEU A 138 -11.89 19.55 0.19
N LEU A 139 -11.66 18.42 -0.47
CA LEU A 139 -12.24 18.14 -1.79
C LEU A 139 -13.76 18.02 -1.72
N GLY A 140 -14.29 17.38 -0.70
CA GLY A 140 -15.73 17.27 -0.47
C GLY A 140 -16.43 18.61 -0.21
N GLN A 141 -15.70 19.58 0.34
CA GLN A 141 -16.18 20.95 0.57
C GLN A 141 -15.87 21.91 -0.59
N GLU A 142 -15.29 21.41 -1.68
CA GLU A 142 -14.93 22.19 -2.87
C GLU A 142 -14.04 23.41 -2.55
N VAL A 143 -13.15 23.29 -1.56
CA VAL A 143 -12.26 24.38 -1.11
C VAL A 143 -11.37 24.89 -2.25
N VAL A 144 -10.94 24.02 -3.15
CA VAL A 144 -10.14 24.38 -4.34
C VAL A 144 -10.98 24.44 -5.62
N GLY A 145 -12.30 24.36 -5.51
CA GLY A 145 -13.20 24.31 -6.65
C GLY A 145 -13.17 22.95 -7.35
N GLU A 146 -13.40 22.95 -8.65
CA GLU A 146 -13.31 21.74 -9.47
C GLU A 146 -11.84 21.40 -9.73
N VAL A 147 -11.44 20.17 -9.41
CA VAL A 147 -10.08 19.68 -9.70
C VAL A 147 -9.92 19.49 -11.21
N LYS A 148 -8.86 20.04 -11.78
CA LYS A 148 -8.54 19.93 -13.22
C LYS A 148 -7.32 19.09 -13.50
N LEU A 149 -6.32 19.13 -12.62
CA LEU A 149 -5.05 18.44 -12.83
C LEU A 149 -4.50 17.95 -11.51
N VAL A 150 -4.00 16.72 -11.51
CA VAL A 150 -3.26 16.13 -10.39
C VAL A 150 -1.88 15.74 -10.87
N ARG A 151 -0.85 16.08 -10.10
CA ARG A 151 0.53 15.67 -10.38
C ARG A 151 1.09 14.98 -9.16
N ALA A 152 1.80 13.88 -9.37
CA ALA A 152 2.50 13.17 -8.30
C ALA A 152 3.80 12.56 -8.84
N ASP A 153 4.84 12.58 -8.04
CA ASP A 153 6.08 11.92 -8.37
C ASP A 153 6.65 11.13 -7.20
N PHE A 154 7.35 10.06 -7.51
CA PHE A 154 8.12 9.28 -6.55
C PHE A 154 9.41 8.80 -7.24
N GLY A 155 10.55 9.33 -6.83
CA GLY A 155 11.85 8.89 -7.30
C GLY A 155 12.80 8.64 -6.15
N ALA A 156 13.53 7.53 -6.23
CA ALA A 156 14.56 7.17 -5.27
C ALA A 156 15.66 6.36 -5.96
N SER A 157 16.88 6.47 -5.48
CA SER A 157 18.01 5.67 -5.99
C SER A 157 17.96 4.27 -5.37
N LEU A 158 17.35 3.31 -6.07
CA LEU A 158 17.11 1.94 -5.60
C LEU A 158 17.77 0.86 -6.47
N LYS A 159 18.64 1.24 -7.41
CA LYS A 159 19.28 0.28 -8.33
C LYS A 159 20.15 -0.75 -7.63
N ASN A 160 20.62 -0.48 -6.43
CA ASN A 160 21.42 -1.41 -5.63
C ASN A 160 20.57 -2.28 -4.67
N VAL A 161 19.26 -2.18 -4.77
CA VAL A 161 18.33 -2.97 -3.96
C VAL A 161 17.80 -4.13 -4.80
N PRO A 162 18.16 -5.40 -4.51
CA PRO A 162 17.75 -6.55 -5.33
C PRO A 162 16.24 -6.63 -5.55
N ARG A 163 15.45 -6.40 -4.53
CA ARG A 163 13.98 -6.42 -4.60
C ARG A 163 13.43 -5.40 -5.60
N ALA A 164 14.13 -4.29 -5.83
CA ALA A 164 13.69 -3.24 -6.74
C ALA A 164 14.06 -3.50 -8.21
N VAL A 165 15.07 -4.32 -8.47
CA VAL A 165 15.63 -4.50 -9.82
C VAL A 165 15.45 -5.92 -10.37
N GLU A 166 15.26 -6.92 -9.52
CA GLU A 166 15.11 -8.31 -9.93
C GLU A 166 13.66 -8.64 -10.29
N LYS A 167 13.45 -9.17 -11.49
CA LYS A 167 12.13 -9.49 -12.01
C LYS A 167 11.43 -10.58 -11.18
N GLU A 168 12.17 -11.61 -10.80
CA GLU A 168 11.67 -12.72 -10.00
C GLU A 168 11.27 -12.31 -8.58
N LEU A 169 11.79 -11.18 -8.11
CA LEU A 169 11.44 -10.59 -6.81
C LEU A 169 10.32 -9.55 -6.91
N GLY A 170 9.73 -9.38 -8.10
CA GLY A 170 8.67 -8.41 -8.33
C GLY A 170 9.16 -6.96 -8.38
N GLY A 171 10.40 -6.74 -8.84
CA GLY A 171 10.99 -5.42 -8.97
C GLY A 171 10.32 -4.55 -10.03
N GLY A 172 10.77 -3.31 -10.12
CA GLY A 172 10.27 -2.30 -11.05
C GLY A 172 9.73 -1.08 -10.33
N ALA A 173 9.90 0.08 -10.96
CA ALA A 173 9.48 1.35 -10.38
C ALA A 173 7.96 1.43 -10.18
N LEU A 174 7.18 0.95 -11.13
CA LEU A 174 5.73 1.07 -11.09
C LEU A 174 5.12 0.33 -9.88
N LEU A 175 5.40 -0.97 -9.75
CA LEU A 175 4.82 -1.79 -8.68
C LEU A 175 5.31 -1.39 -7.29
N ASP A 176 6.55 -0.97 -7.16
CA ASP A 176 7.14 -0.64 -5.87
C ASP A 176 6.78 0.78 -5.41
N ILE A 177 6.93 1.78 -6.27
CA ILE A 177 6.79 3.19 -5.90
C ILE A 177 5.79 3.97 -6.74
N GLY A 178 5.63 3.67 -8.03
CA GLY A 178 4.66 4.33 -8.91
C GLY A 178 3.22 4.13 -8.45
N ILE A 179 2.94 3.01 -7.82
CA ILE A 179 1.64 2.71 -7.21
C ILE A 179 1.16 3.83 -6.26
N TYR A 180 2.08 4.48 -5.54
CA TYR A 180 1.73 5.58 -4.64
C TYR A 180 1.19 6.80 -5.38
N CYS A 181 1.75 7.11 -6.55
CA CYS A 181 1.28 8.20 -7.39
C CYS A 181 -0.11 7.88 -7.96
N LEU A 182 -0.29 6.67 -8.50
CA LEU A 182 -1.55 6.25 -9.10
C LEU A 182 -2.67 6.17 -8.05
N GLN A 183 -2.42 5.58 -6.89
CA GLN A 183 -3.43 5.50 -5.84
C GLN A 183 -3.84 6.89 -5.33
N PHE A 184 -2.91 7.85 -5.31
CA PHE A 184 -3.20 9.24 -4.94
C PHE A 184 -4.17 9.87 -5.92
N VAL A 185 -3.92 9.72 -7.22
CA VAL A 185 -4.82 10.21 -8.27
C VAL A 185 -6.22 9.60 -8.13
N LEU A 186 -6.30 8.29 -7.92
CA LEU A 186 -7.58 7.61 -7.75
C LEU A 186 -8.32 8.05 -6.48
N MET A 187 -7.59 8.34 -5.41
CA MET A 187 -8.17 8.92 -4.20
C MET A 187 -8.78 10.30 -4.47
N VAL A 188 -8.05 11.16 -5.18
CA VAL A 188 -8.52 12.51 -5.51
C VAL A 188 -9.75 12.49 -6.42
N TYR A 189 -9.78 11.60 -7.40
CA TYR A 189 -10.91 11.46 -8.33
C TYR A 189 -11.93 10.41 -7.89
N ASP A 190 -11.94 10.09 -6.62
CA ASP A 190 -12.95 9.27 -5.94
C ASP A 190 -13.23 7.93 -6.62
N GLY A 191 -12.18 7.22 -7.04
CA GLY A 191 -12.27 5.89 -7.64
C GLY A 191 -12.84 5.87 -9.05
N GLU A 192 -12.94 7.01 -9.72
CA GLU A 192 -13.38 7.06 -11.12
C GLU A 192 -12.39 6.34 -12.03
N LYS A 193 -12.91 5.49 -12.92
CA LYS A 193 -12.07 4.85 -13.94
C LYS A 193 -11.67 5.87 -15.00
N PRO A 194 -10.37 6.02 -15.31
CA PRO A 194 -9.95 6.94 -16.37
C PRO A 194 -10.46 6.50 -17.74
N GLU A 195 -10.75 7.48 -18.59
CA GLU A 195 -11.13 7.25 -19.99
C GLU A 195 -9.95 6.73 -20.82
N SER A 196 -8.73 7.16 -20.48
CA SER A 196 -7.51 6.69 -21.14
C SER A 196 -6.32 6.68 -20.20
N VAL A 197 -5.39 5.76 -20.46
CA VAL A 197 -4.12 5.59 -19.78
C VAL A 197 -3.02 5.57 -20.83
N GLN A 198 -2.01 6.43 -20.69
CA GLN A 198 -0.84 6.45 -21.56
C GLN A 198 0.43 6.36 -20.71
N ALA A 199 1.27 5.39 -21.01
CA ALA A 199 2.51 5.18 -20.29
C ALA A 199 3.71 5.13 -21.23
N THR A 200 4.78 5.82 -20.84
CA THR A 200 6.09 5.76 -21.47
C THR A 200 7.09 5.41 -20.41
N GLY A 201 8.01 4.50 -20.70
CA GLY A 201 8.99 4.07 -19.72
C GLY A 201 10.27 3.53 -20.32
N VAL A 202 11.23 3.32 -19.43
CA VAL A 202 12.55 2.75 -19.76
C VAL A 202 12.73 1.52 -18.89
N CYS A 203 13.14 0.40 -19.50
CA CYS A 203 13.39 -0.84 -18.79
C CYS A 203 14.89 -1.06 -18.53
N LEU A 204 15.18 -1.74 -17.42
CA LEU A 204 16.50 -2.31 -17.11
C LEU A 204 16.73 -3.60 -17.92
N ASP A 205 17.96 -4.06 -18.00
CA ASP A 205 18.32 -5.33 -18.64
C ASP A 205 17.63 -6.53 -17.96
N THR A 206 17.25 -6.41 -16.70
CA THR A 206 16.47 -7.42 -15.98
C THR A 206 15.04 -7.55 -16.48
N GLY A 207 14.57 -6.62 -17.30
CA GLY A 207 13.22 -6.61 -17.87
C GLY A 207 12.16 -5.91 -17.02
N VAL A 208 12.53 -5.28 -15.90
CA VAL A 208 11.62 -4.43 -15.13
C VAL A 208 11.80 -2.97 -15.50
N ASP A 209 10.81 -2.15 -15.22
CA ASP A 209 10.84 -0.70 -15.48
C ASP A 209 11.74 0.02 -14.47
N GLU A 210 12.66 0.82 -15.02
CA GLU A 210 13.50 1.75 -14.26
C GLU A 210 12.75 3.04 -13.96
N SER A 211 12.09 3.59 -14.98
CA SER A 211 11.37 4.86 -14.91
C SER A 211 10.11 4.80 -15.76
N MET A 212 9.06 5.46 -15.31
CA MET A 212 7.80 5.49 -16.04
C MET A 212 7.10 6.83 -15.83
N VAL A 213 6.54 7.38 -16.91
CA VAL A 213 5.65 8.54 -16.88
C VAL A 213 4.28 8.06 -17.35
N VAL A 214 3.26 8.33 -16.56
CA VAL A 214 1.88 7.91 -16.83
C VAL A 214 0.99 9.14 -16.88
N THR A 215 0.21 9.27 -17.95
CA THR A 215 -0.84 10.28 -18.06
C THR A 215 -2.20 9.61 -18.06
N LEU A 216 -3.12 10.16 -17.28
CA LEU A 216 -4.49 9.68 -17.14
C LEU A 216 -5.45 10.77 -17.55
N LYS A 217 -6.48 10.41 -18.32
CA LYS A 217 -7.58 11.31 -18.67
C LYS A 217 -8.86 10.78 -18.04
N PHE A 218 -9.52 11.66 -17.31
CA PHE A 218 -10.81 11.39 -16.66
C PHE A 218 -11.92 12.17 -17.35
N SER A 219 -13.16 11.89 -17.00
CA SER A 219 -14.32 12.63 -17.50
C SER A 219 -14.20 14.14 -17.23
N ARG A 220 -14.94 14.95 -17.97
CA ARG A 220 -14.99 16.40 -17.84
C ARG A 220 -13.65 17.10 -18.06
N GLY A 221 -12.76 16.51 -18.87
CA GLY A 221 -11.46 17.09 -19.22
C GLY A 221 -10.47 17.18 -18.07
N ARG A 222 -10.58 16.33 -17.06
CA ARG A 222 -9.66 16.25 -15.93
C ARG A 222 -8.50 15.34 -16.25
N LEU A 223 -7.31 15.74 -15.85
CA LEU A 223 -6.06 15.04 -16.16
C LEU A 223 -5.26 14.69 -14.91
N ALA A 224 -4.37 13.73 -15.05
CA ALA A 224 -3.35 13.43 -14.05
C ALA A 224 -2.04 13.02 -14.71
N VAL A 225 -0.93 13.34 -14.05
CA VAL A 225 0.43 12.96 -14.46
C VAL A 225 1.16 12.34 -13.26
N CYS A 226 1.67 11.14 -13.46
CA CYS A 226 2.45 10.41 -12.45
C CYS A 226 3.83 10.09 -13.02
N THR A 227 4.88 10.34 -12.23
CA THR A 227 6.25 10.00 -12.60
C THR A 227 6.86 9.15 -11.50
N CYS A 228 7.45 8.01 -11.86
CA CYS A 228 8.19 7.19 -10.93
C CYS A 228 9.53 6.74 -11.52
N THR A 229 10.55 6.64 -10.67
CA THR A 229 11.87 6.17 -11.07
C THR A 229 12.63 5.57 -9.89
N ILE A 230 13.34 4.48 -10.15
CA ILE A 230 14.29 3.90 -9.17
C ILE A 230 15.73 4.31 -9.44
N ALA A 231 15.96 5.20 -10.42
CA ALA A 231 17.29 5.64 -10.84
C ALA A 231 17.77 6.88 -10.09
N VAL A 232 16.89 7.83 -9.82
CA VAL A 232 17.23 9.14 -9.25
C VAL A 232 16.16 9.60 -8.26
N GLY A 233 16.54 10.50 -7.34
CA GLY A 233 15.59 11.18 -6.48
C GLY A 233 14.76 12.21 -7.25
N LEU A 234 13.49 12.34 -6.90
CA LEU A 234 12.58 13.37 -7.38
C LEU A 234 12.12 14.23 -6.19
N PRO A 235 11.34 15.32 -6.41
CA PRO A 235 10.77 16.09 -5.31
C PRO A 235 9.88 15.28 -4.36
N ASN A 236 9.29 14.18 -4.82
CA ASN A 236 8.47 13.25 -4.03
C ASN A 236 7.26 13.95 -3.42
N GLU A 237 6.59 14.75 -4.21
CA GLU A 237 5.43 15.54 -3.83
C GLU A 237 4.22 15.21 -4.71
N ALA A 238 3.04 15.61 -4.25
CA ALA A 238 1.82 15.58 -5.03
C ALA A 238 1.14 16.95 -4.95
N VAL A 239 0.48 17.34 -6.04
CA VAL A 239 -0.24 18.61 -6.10
C VAL A 239 -1.58 18.42 -6.79
N ILE A 240 -2.62 18.98 -6.17
CA ILE A 240 -3.98 19.02 -6.68
C ILE A 240 -4.27 20.44 -7.13
N TYR A 241 -4.57 20.62 -8.42
CA TYR A 241 -4.88 21.92 -9.00
C TYR A 241 -6.38 22.02 -9.30
N GLY A 242 -7.04 22.89 -8.58
CA GLY A 242 -8.47 23.20 -8.77
C GLY A 242 -8.69 24.59 -9.37
N THR A 243 -9.92 24.85 -9.76
CA THR A 243 -10.33 26.15 -10.35
C THR A 243 -10.27 27.32 -9.35
N LYS A 244 -10.22 27.04 -8.05
CA LYS A 244 -10.22 28.06 -6.98
C LYS A 244 -8.99 27.97 -6.06
N GLY A 245 -8.05 27.09 -6.35
CA GLY A 245 -6.86 26.96 -5.51
C GLY A 245 -6.13 25.65 -5.70
N THR A 246 -5.15 25.40 -4.81
CA THR A 246 -4.30 24.22 -4.85
C THR A 246 -4.15 23.57 -3.48
N ILE A 247 -3.97 22.26 -3.50
CA ILE A 247 -3.52 21.49 -2.34
C ILE A 247 -2.20 20.84 -2.73
N ARG A 248 -1.13 21.16 -2.01
CA ARG A 248 0.18 20.56 -2.20
C ARG A 248 0.50 19.63 -1.03
N VAL A 249 0.96 18.45 -1.34
CA VAL A 249 1.47 17.47 -0.39
C VAL A 249 3.00 17.46 -0.55
N PRO A 250 3.74 18.10 0.36
CA PRO A 250 5.20 18.09 0.29
C PRO A 250 5.78 16.69 0.45
N ALA A 251 7.07 16.54 0.20
CA ALA A 251 7.77 15.29 0.46
C ALA A 251 7.57 14.86 1.94
N HIS A 252 7.24 13.65 2.19
CA HIS A 252 7.12 12.56 1.21
C HIS A 252 5.63 12.26 0.97
N MET A 253 5.18 12.38 -0.25
CA MET A 253 3.75 12.33 -0.57
C MET A 253 3.06 11.01 -0.20
N TRP A 254 3.80 9.91 -0.12
CA TRP A 254 3.26 8.58 0.26
C TRP A 254 3.07 8.38 1.76
N SER A 255 3.71 9.22 2.57
CA SER A 255 3.57 9.23 4.03
C SER A 255 3.43 10.68 4.52
N PRO A 256 2.31 11.34 4.17
CA PRO A 256 2.18 12.79 4.30
C PRO A 256 2.04 13.24 5.76
N THR A 257 2.86 14.21 6.16
CA THR A 257 2.83 14.81 7.49
C THR A 257 2.55 16.32 7.45
N SER A 258 2.35 16.88 6.26
CA SER A 258 1.96 18.28 6.10
C SER A 258 1.16 18.48 4.82
N LEU A 259 0.36 19.54 4.78
CA LEU A 259 -0.37 20.02 3.61
C LEU A 259 -0.16 21.51 3.45
N ILE A 260 -0.09 21.98 2.21
CA ILE A 260 -0.10 23.39 1.87
C ILE A 260 -1.37 23.66 1.06
N VAL A 261 -2.37 24.30 1.69
CA VAL A 261 -3.66 24.62 1.09
C VAL A 261 -3.70 26.11 0.80
N ASN A 262 -3.72 26.47 -0.48
CA ASN A 262 -3.72 27.88 -0.91
C ASN A 262 -2.60 28.69 -0.24
N GLY A 263 -1.40 28.09 -0.15
CA GLY A 263 -0.22 28.72 0.42
C GLY A 263 -0.08 28.61 1.94
N LYS A 264 -1.08 28.08 2.64
CA LYS A 264 -1.04 27.90 4.10
C LYS A 264 -0.66 26.46 4.45
N GLU A 265 0.46 26.29 5.18
CA GLU A 265 0.94 24.99 5.64
C GLU A 265 0.31 24.59 6.97
N THR A 266 -0.06 23.32 7.08
CA THR A 266 -0.53 22.68 8.32
C THR A 266 0.24 21.38 8.52
N GLN A 267 0.66 21.13 9.76
CA GLN A 267 1.43 19.94 10.14
C GLN A 267 0.51 18.85 10.72
N TYR A 268 0.79 17.62 10.36
CA TYR A 268 0.11 16.40 10.84
C TYR A 268 1.17 15.39 11.27
N PRO A 269 1.85 15.61 12.41
CA PRO A 269 2.97 14.76 12.82
C PRO A 269 2.53 13.34 13.14
N VAL A 270 3.41 12.38 12.86
CA VAL A 270 3.23 10.98 13.26
C VAL A 270 3.88 10.72 14.62
N PRO A 271 3.44 9.68 15.36
CA PRO A 271 4.05 9.34 16.65
C PRO A 271 5.51 8.93 16.53
N GLU A 272 6.27 9.16 17.60
CA GLU A 272 7.65 8.71 17.71
C GLU A 272 7.72 7.18 17.81
N PRO A 273 8.69 6.54 17.11
CA PRO A 273 8.87 5.10 17.17
C PRO A 273 9.62 4.67 18.43
N SER A 274 9.30 3.49 18.96
CA SER A 274 10.01 2.87 20.07
C SER A 274 11.32 2.18 19.67
N LEU A 275 11.50 1.90 18.38
CA LEU A 275 12.71 1.31 17.79
C LEU A 275 13.02 2.04 16.47
N PRO A 276 14.29 1.98 15.99
CA PRO A 276 14.65 2.57 14.70
C PRO A 276 13.81 1.99 13.56
N LEU A 277 13.41 2.84 12.63
CA LEU A 277 12.62 2.49 11.47
C LEU A 277 13.49 2.32 10.22
N ASN A 278 12.99 1.54 9.27
CA ASN A 278 13.59 1.37 7.95
C ASN A 278 13.07 2.38 6.92
N PHE A 279 11.80 2.80 7.07
CA PHE A 279 11.13 3.68 6.13
C PHE A 279 10.63 4.94 6.82
N ILE A 280 10.65 6.06 6.08
CA ILE A 280 10.28 7.36 6.65
C ILE A 280 8.81 7.40 7.07
N ASN A 281 8.55 7.97 8.23
CA ASN A 281 7.20 8.16 8.80
C ASN A 281 6.40 6.86 8.96
N SER A 282 7.06 5.72 9.05
CA SER A 282 6.37 4.42 9.00
C SER A 282 5.57 4.09 10.27
N THR A 283 5.70 4.85 11.37
CA THR A 283 4.70 4.77 12.45
C THR A 283 3.30 5.15 11.98
N GLY A 284 3.20 5.85 10.84
CA GLY A 284 1.92 6.14 10.16
C GLY A 284 1.17 4.91 9.69
N MET A 285 1.79 3.74 9.61
CA MET A 285 1.07 2.49 9.37
C MET A 285 0.08 2.15 10.49
N ARG A 286 0.18 2.80 11.64
CA ARG A 286 -0.81 2.68 12.72
C ARG A 286 -2.23 3.01 12.26
N TYR A 287 -2.36 3.96 11.34
CA TYR A 287 -3.68 4.41 10.88
C TYR A 287 -4.40 3.36 10.05
N GLU A 288 -3.69 2.63 9.20
CA GLU A 288 -4.29 1.51 8.47
C GLU A 288 -4.65 0.33 9.40
N ALA A 289 -3.83 0.08 10.40
CA ALA A 289 -4.11 -0.96 11.40
C ALA A 289 -5.38 -0.63 12.20
N GLU A 290 -5.54 0.61 12.64
CA GLU A 290 -6.76 1.05 13.34
C GLU A 290 -7.99 1.03 12.42
N GLU A 291 -7.83 1.34 11.14
CA GLU A 291 -8.91 1.19 10.17
C GLU A 291 -9.40 -0.26 10.08
N VAL A 292 -8.47 -1.22 10.05
CA VAL A 292 -8.82 -2.65 10.08
C VAL A 292 -9.66 -2.97 11.32
N ARG A 293 -9.22 -2.51 12.49
CA ARG A 293 -9.97 -2.71 13.74
C ARG A 293 -11.36 -2.10 13.67
N GLN A 294 -11.49 -0.87 13.19
CA GLN A 294 -12.79 -0.21 13.07
C GLN A 294 -13.72 -0.95 12.10
N CYS A 295 -13.20 -1.43 10.99
CA CYS A 295 -13.97 -2.24 10.04
C CYS A 295 -14.46 -3.55 10.68
N LEU A 296 -13.61 -4.24 11.42
CA LEU A 296 -13.98 -5.48 12.12
C LEU A 296 -15.04 -5.23 13.19
N LEU A 297 -14.93 -4.15 13.96
CA LEU A 297 -15.95 -3.74 14.94
C LEU A 297 -17.32 -3.54 14.32
N LYS A 298 -17.36 -3.04 13.08
CA LYS A 298 -18.60 -2.78 12.33
C LYS A 298 -19.07 -3.99 11.52
N GLY A 299 -18.36 -5.10 11.56
CA GLY A 299 -18.67 -6.30 10.78
C GLY A 299 -18.45 -6.13 9.28
N LEU A 300 -17.65 -5.14 8.86
CA LEU A 300 -17.33 -4.90 7.47
C LEU A 300 -16.25 -5.87 6.97
N LYS A 301 -16.30 -6.19 5.68
CA LYS A 301 -15.34 -7.10 5.03
C LYS A 301 -14.34 -6.37 4.14
N GLU A 302 -14.48 -5.06 4.00
CA GLU A 302 -13.55 -4.16 3.32
C GLU A 302 -13.66 -2.76 3.92
N SER A 303 -12.65 -1.93 3.66
CA SER A 303 -12.68 -0.51 4.00
C SER A 303 -13.19 0.29 2.80
N SER A 304 -14.05 1.28 3.05
CA SER A 304 -14.48 2.22 2.01
C SER A 304 -13.34 3.15 1.55
N ARG A 305 -12.27 3.28 2.34
CA ARG A 305 -11.12 4.15 2.02
C ARG A 305 -10.12 3.48 1.09
N MET A 306 -10.05 2.17 1.12
CA MET A 306 -9.29 1.34 0.19
C MET A 306 -10.10 0.08 -0.08
N SER A 307 -11.12 0.22 -0.93
CA SER A 307 -12.06 -0.85 -1.23
C SER A 307 -11.46 -1.89 -2.17
N HIS A 308 -12.11 -3.04 -2.26
CA HIS A 308 -11.74 -4.06 -3.25
C HIS A 308 -11.84 -3.53 -4.68
N SER A 309 -12.81 -2.66 -4.95
CA SER A 309 -12.92 -1.97 -6.25
C SER A 309 -11.75 -1.04 -6.51
N ASP A 310 -11.28 -0.32 -5.49
CA ASP A 310 -10.09 0.53 -5.60
C ASP A 310 -8.84 -0.29 -5.94
N SER A 311 -8.64 -1.41 -5.25
CA SER A 311 -7.51 -2.31 -5.51
C SER A 311 -7.57 -2.91 -6.92
N ALA A 312 -8.76 -3.31 -7.38
CA ALA A 312 -8.95 -3.84 -8.73
C ALA A 312 -8.67 -2.78 -9.80
N LEU A 313 -9.19 -1.57 -9.65
CA LEU A 313 -8.94 -0.48 -10.59
C LEU A 313 -7.45 -0.10 -10.64
N LEU A 314 -6.81 0.00 -9.48
CA LEU A 314 -5.38 0.29 -9.39
C LEU A 314 -4.54 -0.76 -10.12
N ALA A 315 -4.85 -2.05 -9.92
CA ALA A 315 -4.20 -3.16 -10.61
C ALA A 315 -4.46 -3.11 -12.13
N GLU A 316 -5.67 -2.82 -12.55
CA GLU A 316 -6.04 -2.70 -13.98
C GLU A 316 -5.21 -1.60 -14.67
N ILE A 317 -5.08 -0.44 -14.03
CA ILE A 317 -4.27 0.67 -14.56
C ILE A 317 -2.79 0.27 -14.63
N MET A 318 -2.26 -0.36 -13.59
CA MET A 318 -0.86 -0.81 -13.59
C MET A 318 -0.61 -1.88 -14.65
N ASP A 319 -1.54 -2.81 -14.87
CA ASP A 319 -1.43 -3.80 -15.95
C ASP A 319 -1.36 -3.12 -17.32
N GLU A 320 -2.19 -2.10 -17.56
CA GLU A 320 -2.18 -1.34 -18.82
C GLU A 320 -0.87 -0.57 -19.00
N CYS A 321 -0.35 0.06 -17.96
CA CYS A 321 0.95 0.73 -18.00
C CYS A 321 2.08 -0.24 -18.35
N ARG A 322 2.11 -1.41 -17.72
CA ARG A 322 3.12 -2.44 -17.97
C ARG A 322 3.03 -2.98 -19.40
N LYS A 323 1.81 -3.19 -19.89
CA LYS A 323 1.57 -3.62 -21.27
C LYS A 323 2.16 -2.63 -22.27
N GLN A 324 1.95 -1.33 -22.08
CA GLN A 324 2.45 -0.30 -22.98
C GLN A 324 3.98 -0.18 -22.94
N VAL A 325 4.58 -0.39 -21.79
CA VAL A 325 6.06 -0.29 -21.61
C VAL A 325 6.78 -1.60 -21.92
N GLY A 326 6.08 -2.72 -21.90
CA GLY A 326 6.63 -4.05 -22.21
C GLY A 326 7.19 -4.78 -20.99
N VAL A 327 6.62 -4.56 -19.80
CA VAL A 327 7.02 -5.25 -18.56
C VAL A 327 6.09 -6.43 -18.30
N VAL A 328 6.65 -7.64 -18.29
CA VAL A 328 5.91 -8.89 -18.11
C VAL A 328 6.56 -9.72 -17.01
N TYR A 329 5.75 -10.16 -16.04
CA TYR A 329 6.19 -11.08 -14.98
C TYR A 329 5.69 -12.49 -15.26
N SER A 330 6.29 -13.50 -14.61
CA SER A 330 5.88 -14.89 -14.78
C SER A 330 4.40 -15.13 -14.43
N GLN A 331 3.87 -14.36 -13.48
CA GLN A 331 2.47 -14.42 -13.06
C GLN A 331 1.47 -14.01 -14.15
N ASP A 332 1.92 -13.32 -15.18
CA ASP A 332 1.07 -12.87 -16.28
C ASP A 332 0.72 -14.00 -17.27
N HIS A 333 1.38 -15.14 -17.15
CA HIS A 333 1.20 -16.32 -18.02
C HIS A 333 0.42 -17.47 -17.36
N GLN A 334 -0.10 -17.30 -16.17
CA GLN A 334 -0.82 -18.33 -15.42
C GLN A 334 -2.33 -18.27 -15.58
#